data_2314a4c5a61d4de4bfd19ebe5d15cb48
#
_entry.id   2314a4c5a61d4de4bfd19ebe5d15cb48
#
_cell.length_a   1.000
_cell.length_b   1.000
_cell.length_c   1.000
_cell.angle_alpha   90.00
_cell.angle_beta   90.00
_cell.angle_gamma   90.00
#
_symmetry.space_group_name_H-M   'P 1'
#
loop_
_entity.id
_entity.type
_entity.pdbx_description
1 polymer ?
#
loop_
_entity_poly.entity_id
_entity_poly.type
_entity_poly.pdbx_seq_one_letter_code
_entity_poly.pdbx_strand_id
1 'polypeptide(L)'
;MIHIEHFTFNAFQTRCCVVWDDNGYCAFVDPGCSSPAETHEIVSLVESRDLKPVCIMLTHAHFDHIYGMAALAKEYEIPVYAHIGEMFTLETTNPAVCGAYGLPLPETFPMIKSISEASFNSRFYPVTGNDTIEVGDLRFEVIETPGHSRGGLCFFERTERILFSGDSLFAGAIGRTDHPGGDYDALISSILTKLLPLDDSPMPGSSSDSDMNPGSEASSGLSAKRHTSVKVFPGHGPCTDLATEGMTNPFLQPFNEPYDD
;
A
#
# COMPACT_ATOMS: atom_id res chain seq x y z
N MET A 1 -4.62 -18.31 -0.34
CA MET A 1 -4.81 -17.40 -1.51
C MET A 1 -5.25 -16.05 -0.99
N ILE A 2 -4.86 -14.94 -1.65
CA ILE A 2 -5.37 -13.60 -1.31
C ILE A 2 -6.64 -13.30 -2.10
N HIS A 3 -7.65 -12.79 -1.43
CA HIS A 3 -8.86 -12.23 -2.03
C HIS A 3 -8.83 -10.72 -1.83
N ILE A 4 -9.30 -9.96 -2.81
CA ILE A 4 -9.28 -8.49 -2.79
C ILE A 4 -10.61 -7.97 -3.34
N GLU A 5 -11.29 -7.15 -2.56
CA GLU A 5 -12.37 -6.26 -3.02
C GLU A 5 -11.90 -4.83 -2.81
N HIS A 6 -12.18 -3.95 -3.77
CA HIS A 6 -11.79 -2.56 -3.65
C HIS A 6 -12.98 -1.63 -3.91
N PHE A 7 -12.99 -0.55 -3.16
CA PHE A 7 -13.96 0.53 -3.25
C PHE A 7 -13.25 1.81 -3.67
N THR A 8 -14.01 2.74 -4.21
CA THR A 8 -13.52 4.07 -4.51
C THR A 8 -14.39 5.06 -3.75
N PHE A 9 -13.81 5.77 -2.79
CA PHE A 9 -14.51 6.60 -1.83
C PHE A 9 -14.11 8.07 -1.95
N ASN A 10 -14.92 8.91 -1.34
CA ASN A 10 -14.77 10.35 -1.20
C ASN A 10 -14.57 11.13 -2.53
N ALA A 11 -14.43 12.45 -2.42
CA ALA A 11 -14.29 13.33 -3.59
C ALA A 11 -12.94 13.18 -4.32
N PHE A 12 -11.95 12.56 -3.69
CA PHE A 12 -10.62 12.29 -4.25
C PHE A 12 -10.54 10.97 -4.98
N GLN A 13 -11.62 10.16 -4.95
CA GLN A 13 -11.67 8.83 -5.54
C GLN A 13 -10.57 7.91 -4.98
N THR A 14 -10.37 7.97 -3.67
CA THR A 14 -9.37 7.17 -2.96
C THR A 14 -9.77 5.70 -2.96
N ARG A 15 -8.85 4.83 -3.33
CA ARG A 15 -9.06 3.39 -3.27
C ARG A 15 -8.89 2.89 -1.84
N CYS A 16 -9.94 2.26 -1.33
CA CYS A 16 -9.87 1.40 -0.15
C CYS A 16 -9.87 -0.06 -0.61
N CYS A 17 -8.95 -0.87 -0.11
CA CYS A 17 -8.97 -2.31 -0.36
C CYS A 17 -9.35 -3.06 0.92
N VAL A 18 -10.25 -4.04 0.79
CA VAL A 18 -10.46 -5.09 1.78
C VAL A 18 -9.76 -6.34 1.25
N VAL A 19 -8.80 -6.84 2.01
CA VAL A 19 -7.99 -8.01 1.63
C VAL A 19 -8.21 -9.12 2.65
N TRP A 20 -8.37 -10.38 2.20
CA TRP A 20 -8.59 -11.50 3.13
C TRP A 20 -8.00 -12.82 2.62
N ASP A 21 -7.76 -13.74 3.54
CA ASP A 21 -7.33 -15.10 3.26
C ASP A 21 -8.51 -16.08 3.08
N ASP A 22 -8.22 -17.34 2.78
CA ASP A 22 -9.24 -18.38 2.61
C ASP A 22 -9.98 -18.72 3.92
N ASN A 23 -9.50 -18.27 5.08
CA ASN A 23 -10.13 -18.46 6.39
C ASN A 23 -11.00 -17.25 6.80
N GLY A 24 -11.06 -16.22 5.95
CA GLY A 24 -11.83 -14.99 6.17
C GLY A 24 -11.16 -13.94 7.07
N TYR A 25 -9.91 -14.12 7.51
CA TYR A 25 -9.18 -13.06 8.21
C TYR A 25 -8.87 -11.94 7.24
N CYS A 26 -9.26 -10.70 7.59
CA CYS A 26 -9.16 -9.59 6.66
C CYS A 26 -8.51 -8.34 7.26
N ALA A 27 -7.96 -7.50 6.37
CA ALA A 27 -7.47 -6.17 6.68
C ALA A 27 -8.08 -5.12 5.75
N PHE A 28 -8.13 -3.88 6.22
CA PHE A 28 -8.51 -2.71 5.44
C PHE A 28 -7.25 -1.91 5.09
N VAL A 29 -7.03 -1.65 3.80
CA VAL A 29 -5.95 -0.78 3.31
C VAL A 29 -6.56 0.55 2.94
N ASP A 30 -6.07 1.63 3.56
CA ASP A 30 -6.48 3.02 3.33
C ASP A 30 -8.01 3.22 3.31
N PRO A 31 -8.71 3.02 4.44
CA PRO A 31 -10.16 3.15 4.49
C PRO A 31 -10.60 4.62 4.43
N GLY A 32 -10.62 5.19 3.22
CA GLY A 32 -10.97 6.58 2.92
C GLY A 32 -12.47 6.90 2.93
N CYS A 33 -13.34 6.02 3.44
CA CYS A 33 -14.79 6.21 3.49
C CYS A 33 -15.16 7.43 4.34
N SER A 34 -15.62 8.50 3.67
CA SER A 34 -15.86 9.82 4.26
C SER A 34 -17.30 10.03 4.75
N SER A 35 -18.17 9.05 4.53
CA SER A 35 -19.57 9.11 4.91
C SER A 35 -20.02 7.79 5.57
N PRO A 36 -21.11 7.82 6.39
CA PRO A 36 -21.70 6.59 6.92
C PRO A 36 -22.17 5.62 5.83
N ALA A 37 -22.58 6.10 4.66
CA ALA A 37 -22.99 5.25 3.55
C ALA A 37 -21.78 4.48 2.97
N GLU A 38 -20.66 5.14 2.74
CA GLU A 38 -19.42 4.52 2.28
C GLU A 38 -18.86 3.53 3.33
N THR A 39 -18.90 3.88 4.62
CA THR A 39 -18.51 2.96 5.69
C THR A 39 -19.39 1.71 5.69
N HIS A 40 -20.70 1.88 5.46
CA HIS A 40 -21.63 0.75 5.40
C HIS A 40 -21.34 -0.22 4.24
N GLU A 41 -20.77 0.23 3.13
CA GLU A 41 -20.37 -0.65 2.02
C GLU A 41 -19.28 -1.64 2.50
N ILE A 42 -18.27 -1.17 3.25
CA ILE A 42 -17.24 -2.05 3.84
C ILE A 42 -17.86 -3.02 4.84
N VAL A 43 -18.69 -2.51 5.78
CA VAL A 43 -19.35 -3.34 6.79
C VAL A 43 -20.23 -4.42 6.13
N SER A 44 -20.99 -4.07 5.10
CA SER A 44 -21.81 -5.00 4.35
C SER A 44 -20.99 -6.10 3.66
N LEU A 45 -19.81 -5.78 3.12
CA LEU A 45 -18.90 -6.78 2.59
C LEU A 45 -18.43 -7.73 3.70
N VAL A 46 -17.98 -7.19 4.83
CA VAL A 46 -17.52 -7.98 5.99
C VAL A 46 -18.59 -8.94 6.45
N GLU A 47 -19.82 -8.46 6.64
CA GLU A 47 -20.96 -9.27 7.08
C GLU A 47 -21.36 -10.34 6.03
N SER A 48 -21.48 -9.94 4.76
CA SER A 48 -21.93 -10.85 3.69
C SER A 48 -20.97 -11.98 3.38
N ARG A 49 -19.68 -11.80 3.69
CA ARG A 49 -18.61 -12.78 3.48
C ARG A 49 -18.15 -13.46 4.77
N ASP A 50 -18.77 -13.16 5.92
CA ASP A 50 -18.36 -13.64 7.25
C ASP A 50 -16.86 -13.40 7.53
N LEU A 51 -16.38 -12.19 7.17
CA LEU A 51 -14.98 -11.84 7.34
C LEU A 51 -14.67 -11.48 8.79
N LYS A 52 -13.39 -11.63 9.15
CA LYS A 52 -12.84 -11.40 10.49
C LYS A 52 -11.79 -10.30 10.42
N PRO A 53 -12.16 -9.02 10.57
CA PRO A 53 -11.20 -7.93 10.54
C PRO A 53 -10.14 -8.07 11.63
N VAL A 54 -8.86 -7.92 11.26
CA VAL A 54 -7.73 -8.05 12.20
C VAL A 54 -6.88 -6.79 12.30
N CYS A 55 -6.84 -5.95 11.27
CA CYS A 55 -6.12 -4.68 11.31
C CYS A 55 -6.54 -3.72 10.20
N ILE A 56 -6.09 -2.48 10.34
CA ILE A 56 -6.04 -1.47 9.28
C ILE A 56 -4.58 -1.23 8.94
N MET A 57 -4.25 -1.19 7.64
CA MET A 57 -2.93 -0.87 7.11
C MET A 57 -3.03 0.47 6.37
N LEU A 58 -2.33 1.50 6.86
CA LEU A 58 -2.27 2.81 6.20
C LEU A 58 -0.98 2.94 5.41
N THR A 59 -1.10 3.21 4.11
CA THR A 59 0.06 3.56 3.29
C THR A 59 0.63 4.91 3.70
N HIS A 60 -0.24 5.84 4.05
CA HIS A 60 0.10 7.15 4.60
C HIS A 60 -1.15 7.78 5.27
N ALA A 61 -1.01 8.97 5.87
CA ALA A 61 -2.08 9.56 6.66
C ALA A 61 -2.66 10.85 6.05
N HIS A 62 -2.66 11.00 4.72
CA HIS A 62 -3.46 12.06 4.12
C HIS A 62 -4.95 11.83 4.41
N PHE A 63 -5.67 12.92 4.60
CA PHE A 63 -7.02 12.88 5.17
C PHE A 63 -8.00 12.02 4.38
N ASP A 64 -7.86 11.95 3.08
CA ASP A 64 -8.70 11.16 2.18
C ASP A 64 -8.47 9.64 2.31
N HIS A 65 -7.32 9.20 2.80
CA HIS A 65 -7.02 7.78 3.07
C HIS A 65 -7.47 7.30 4.44
N ILE A 66 -7.82 8.20 5.36
CA ILE A 66 -8.06 7.87 6.77
C ILE A 66 -9.46 8.17 7.30
N TYR A 67 -10.40 8.67 6.49
CA TYR A 67 -11.72 9.08 6.97
C TYR A 67 -12.48 7.98 7.71
N GLY A 68 -12.44 6.74 7.24
CA GLY A 68 -13.12 5.61 7.86
C GLY A 68 -12.28 4.90 8.93
N MET A 69 -10.99 5.23 9.03
CA MET A 69 -10.04 4.55 9.93
C MET A 69 -10.55 4.45 11.37
N ALA A 70 -10.95 5.57 11.95
CA ALA A 70 -11.37 5.61 13.35
C ALA A 70 -12.67 4.84 13.59
N ALA A 71 -13.63 4.94 12.67
CA ALA A 71 -14.90 4.23 12.75
C ALA A 71 -14.69 2.71 12.70
N LEU A 72 -13.96 2.22 11.69
CA LEU A 72 -13.71 0.79 11.52
C LEU A 72 -12.83 0.21 12.63
N ALA A 73 -11.79 0.94 13.06
CA ALA A 73 -10.95 0.50 14.16
C ALA A 73 -11.72 0.37 15.51
N LYS A 74 -12.73 1.23 15.74
CA LYS A 74 -13.61 1.13 16.91
C LYS A 74 -14.63 0.01 16.78
N GLU A 75 -15.25 -0.11 15.61
CA GLU A 75 -16.29 -1.11 15.34
C GLU A 75 -15.77 -2.54 15.53
N TYR A 76 -14.58 -2.82 14.99
CA TYR A 76 -14.00 -4.16 15.02
C TYR A 76 -12.95 -4.36 16.13
N GLU A 77 -12.66 -3.34 16.92
CA GLU A 77 -11.65 -3.34 17.99
C GLU A 77 -10.24 -3.74 17.51
N ILE A 78 -9.86 -3.33 16.30
CA ILE A 78 -8.62 -3.70 15.61
C ILE A 78 -7.55 -2.60 15.66
N PRO A 79 -6.25 -2.98 15.58
CA PRO A 79 -5.15 -2.04 15.47
C PRO A 79 -5.07 -1.36 14.11
N VAL A 80 -4.41 -0.20 14.09
CA VAL A 80 -4.04 0.56 12.89
C VAL A 80 -2.51 0.58 12.79
N TYR A 81 -1.98 0.14 11.68
CA TYR A 81 -0.55 0.16 11.38
C TYR A 81 -0.21 1.28 10.41
N ALA A 82 0.77 2.12 10.75
CA ALA A 82 1.30 3.16 9.89
C ALA A 82 2.74 3.50 10.27
N HIS A 83 3.45 4.23 9.42
CA HIS A 83 4.79 4.69 9.75
C HIS A 83 4.76 5.87 10.73
N ILE A 84 5.73 5.93 11.65
CA ILE A 84 5.81 7.03 12.65
C ILE A 84 5.93 8.41 12.00
N GLY A 85 6.52 8.49 10.81
CA GLY A 85 6.63 9.73 10.02
C GLY A 85 5.29 10.38 9.66
N GLU A 86 4.20 9.61 9.70
CA GLU A 86 2.85 10.10 9.42
C GLU A 86 2.27 10.97 10.55
N MET A 87 2.88 11.02 11.72
CA MET A 87 2.54 12.04 12.73
C MET A 87 2.65 13.46 12.17
N PHE A 88 3.65 13.72 11.32
CA PHE A 88 3.79 15.03 10.68
C PHE A 88 2.59 15.34 9.77
N THR A 89 2.14 14.37 8.98
CA THR A 89 0.97 14.51 8.09
C THR A 89 -0.28 14.79 8.90
N LEU A 90 -0.52 14.04 9.99
CA LEU A 90 -1.65 14.23 10.89
C LEU A 90 -1.64 15.61 11.56
N GLU A 91 -0.47 16.08 12.02
CA GLU A 91 -0.31 17.41 12.66
C GLU A 91 -0.47 18.57 11.67
N THR A 92 -0.12 18.40 10.41
CA THR A 92 -0.21 19.43 9.37
C THR A 92 -1.56 19.45 8.66
N THR A 93 -2.35 18.41 8.75
CA THR A 93 -3.74 18.38 8.26
C THR A 93 -4.59 19.32 9.10
N ASN A 94 -5.26 20.27 8.47
CA ASN A 94 -6.04 21.28 9.17
C ASN A 94 -7.47 21.40 8.60
N PRO A 95 -8.43 21.94 9.40
CA PRO A 95 -9.83 22.06 8.98
C PRO A 95 -10.04 22.90 7.70
N ALA A 96 -9.16 23.87 7.42
CA ALA A 96 -9.29 24.71 6.24
C ALA A 96 -8.96 23.92 4.95
N VAL A 97 -8.00 23.00 5.00
CA VAL A 97 -7.69 22.11 3.88
C VAL A 97 -8.87 21.18 3.60
N CYS A 98 -9.37 20.46 4.60
CA CYS A 98 -10.52 19.57 4.44
C CYS A 98 -11.76 20.35 4.01
N GLY A 99 -12.03 21.51 4.64
CA GLY A 99 -13.18 22.35 4.35
C GLY A 99 -13.20 22.96 2.95
N ALA A 100 -12.04 23.16 2.32
CA ALA A 100 -11.96 23.59 0.92
C ALA A 100 -12.58 22.57 -0.05
N TYR A 101 -12.65 21.31 0.36
CA TYR A 101 -13.29 20.22 -0.39
C TYR A 101 -14.67 19.80 0.18
N GLY A 102 -15.20 20.58 1.12
CA GLY A 102 -16.49 20.30 1.74
C GLY A 102 -16.48 19.11 2.71
N LEU A 103 -15.31 18.71 3.18
CA LEU A 103 -15.11 17.53 4.03
C LEU A 103 -14.79 17.96 5.48
N PRO A 104 -15.23 17.21 6.49
CA PRO A 104 -14.83 17.43 7.88
C PRO A 104 -13.37 17.04 8.10
N LEU A 105 -12.81 17.46 9.23
CA LEU A 105 -11.53 16.88 9.68
C LEU A 105 -11.74 15.40 10.05
N PRO A 106 -10.90 14.48 9.59
CA PRO A 106 -11.03 13.06 9.95
C PRO A 106 -10.78 12.86 11.44
N GLU A 107 -11.47 11.90 12.02
CA GLU A 107 -11.19 11.45 13.39
C GLU A 107 -9.91 10.59 13.39
N THR A 108 -8.99 10.88 14.31
CA THR A 108 -7.72 10.16 14.45
C THR A 108 -7.51 9.66 15.88
N PHE A 109 -6.56 8.75 16.05
CA PHE A 109 -6.09 8.30 17.35
C PHE A 109 -4.68 8.86 17.61
N PRO A 110 -4.28 9.05 18.89
CA PRO A 110 -2.89 9.29 19.22
C PRO A 110 -2.03 8.10 18.76
N MET A 111 -1.00 8.38 17.94
CA MET A 111 -0.02 7.35 17.60
C MET A 111 0.89 7.11 18.79
N ILE A 112 1.11 5.85 19.16
CA ILE A 112 2.08 5.49 20.18
C ILE A 112 3.50 5.54 19.59
N LYS A 113 4.44 6.13 20.33
CA LYS A 113 5.84 6.26 19.91
C LYS A 113 6.63 4.96 20.05
N SER A 114 6.13 4.03 20.87
CA SER A 114 6.71 2.70 21.07
C SER A 114 5.68 1.73 21.61
N ILE A 115 5.90 0.43 21.44
CA ILE A 115 5.03 -0.63 21.97
C ILE A 115 4.93 -0.55 23.50
N SER A 116 5.95 -0.03 24.19
CA SER A 116 5.93 0.17 25.65
C SER A 116 4.96 1.28 26.11
N GLU A 117 4.55 2.17 25.22
CA GLU A 117 3.55 3.22 25.48
C GLU A 117 2.13 2.79 25.15
N ALA A 118 1.94 1.56 24.61
CA ALA A 118 0.64 1.04 24.25
C ALA A 118 -0.26 0.98 25.49
N SER A 119 -1.25 1.85 25.54
CA SER A 119 -2.37 1.77 26.48
C SER A 119 -3.53 1.02 25.82
N PHE A 120 -4.45 0.50 26.61
CA PHE A 120 -5.66 -0.19 26.12
C PHE A 120 -6.48 0.63 25.08
N ASN A 121 -6.30 1.94 25.06
CA ASN A 121 -6.95 2.86 24.11
C ASN A 121 -6.08 3.28 22.91
N SER A 122 -4.82 2.84 22.85
CA SER A 122 -3.93 3.16 21.74
C SER A 122 -4.11 2.11 20.66
N ARG A 123 -4.68 2.51 19.53
CA ARG A 123 -4.92 1.61 18.39
C ARG A 123 -3.97 1.84 17.23
N PHE A 124 -3.12 2.85 17.32
CA PHE A 124 -2.20 3.26 16.26
C PHE A 124 -0.78 2.79 16.55
N TYR A 125 -0.28 1.80 15.80
CA TYR A 125 1.00 1.14 16.01
C TYR A 125 1.98 1.48 14.89
N PRO A 126 3.20 1.97 15.21
CA PRO A 126 4.20 2.25 14.20
C PRO A 126 4.77 0.97 13.60
N VAL A 127 4.95 0.98 12.28
CA VAL A 127 5.67 -0.04 11.52
C VAL A 127 6.73 0.61 10.64
N THR A 128 7.75 -0.16 10.28
CA THR A 128 8.92 0.28 9.51
C THR A 128 9.19 -0.69 8.37
N GLY A 129 10.11 -0.34 7.46
CA GLY A 129 10.42 -1.10 6.25
C GLY A 129 11.01 -2.50 6.42
N ASN A 130 11.12 -3.00 7.64
CA ASN A 130 11.55 -4.39 7.90
C ASN A 130 10.48 -5.22 8.61
N ASP A 131 9.33 -4.61 8.85
CA ASP A 131 8.23 -5.29 9.52
C ASP A 131 7.41 -6.12 8.52
N THR A 132 6.69 -7.09 9.05
CA THR A 132 5.70 -7.88 8.32
C THR A 132 4.39 -7.83 9.08
N ILE A 133 3.30 -7.51 8.39
CA ILE A 133 1.94 -7.54 8.94
C ILE A 133 1.29 -8.86 8.53
N GLU A 134 0.82 -9.62 9.51
CA GLU A 134 0.12 -10.87 9.29
C GLU A 134 -1.40 -10.66 9.32
N VAL A 135 -2.08 -11.20 8.29
CA VAL A 135 -3.55 -11.17 8.15
C VAL A 135 -4.00 -12.61 7.89
N GLY A 136 -4.24 -13.36 8.94
CA GLY A 136 -4.43 -14.81 8.85
C GLY A 136 -3.19 -15.49 8.24
N ASP A 137 -3.37 -16.12 7.08
CA ASP A 137 -2.27 -16.80 6.36
C ASP A 137 -1.51 -15.84 5.40
N LEU A 138 -2.00 -14.60 5.22
CA LEU A 138 -1.33 -13.61 4.37
C LEU A 138 -0.22 -12.89 5.13
N ARG A 139 0.86 -12.55 4.40
CA ARG A 139 2.02 -11.84 4.94
C ARG A 139 2.35 -10.64 4.06
N PHE A 140 2.21 -9.44 4.61
CA PHE A 140 2.51 -8.18 3.94
C PHE A 140 3.86 -7.65 4.42
N GLU A 141 4.85 -7.64 3.54
CA GLU A 141 6.13 -6.96 3.77
C GLU A 141 5.89 -5.46 3.73
N VAL A 142 6.37 -4.75 4.74
CA VAL A 142 6.28 -3.30 4.82
C VAL A 142 7.49 -2.70 4.10
N ILE A 143 7.25 -1.81 3.13
CA ILE A 143 8.28 -1.15 2.34
C ILE A 143 8.13 0.36 2.53
N GLU A 144 9.15 1.01 3.10
CA GLU A 144 9.17 2.45 3.23
C GLU A 144 9.41 3.13 1.87
N THR A 145 8.48 3.99 1.47
CA THR A 145 8.54 4.77 0.24
C THR A 145 8.33 6.27 0.54
N PRO A 146 9.23 6.90 1.32
CA PRO A 146 9.10 8.33 1.60
C PRO A 146 9.19 9.15 0.31
N GLY A 147 8.52 10.30 0.31
CA GLY A 147 8.59 11.28 -0.77
C GLY A 147 7.24 11.87 -1.16
N HIS A 148 6.15 11.09 -1.22
CA HIS A 148 4.79 11.65 -1.22
C HIS A 148 4.42 12.16 0.18
N SER A 149 4.68 11.38 1.19
CA SER A 149 4.66 11.77 2.59
C SER A 149 5.97 11.36 3.27
N ARG A 150 6.21 11.83 4.51
CA ARG A 150 7.43 11.47 5.25
C ARG A 150 7.47 10.01 5.67
N GLY A 151 6.31 9.42 5.88
CA GLY A 151 6.15 8.04 6.34
C GLY A 151 5.44 7.16 5.31
N GLY A 152 5.51 7.49 4.02
CA GLY A 152 4.90 6.70 2.97
C GLY A 152 5.32 5.24 3.02
N LEU A 153 4.36 4.32 2.96
CA LEU A 153 4.54 2.87 2.96
C LEU A 153 3.88 2.24 1.73
N CYS A 154 4.49 1.15 1.30
CA CYS A 154 3.82 0.16 0.45
C CYS A 154 3.73 -1.17 1.19
N PHE A 155 2.69 -1.96 0.87
CA PHE A 155 2.51 -3.30 1.43
C PHE A 155 2.58 -4.33 0.32
N PHE A 156 3.53 -5.26 0.43
CA PHE A 156 3.79 -6.26 -0.60
C PHE A 156 3.47 -7.68 -0.11
N GLU A 157 2.51 -8.33 -0.76
CA GLU A 157 2.24 -9.76 -0.60
C GLU A 157 3.02 -10.53 -1.68
N ARG A 158 4.06 -11.23 -1.25
CA ARG A 158 5.05 -11.84 -2.15
C ARG A 158 4.52 -13.05 -2.91
N THR A 159 3.66 -13.85 -2.28
CA THR A 159 3.22 -15.14 -2.84
C THR A 159 2.37 -14.96 -4.08
N GLU A 160 1.43 -14.03 -4.05
CA GLU A 160 0.53 -13.70 -5.16
C GLU A 160 1.02 -12.48 -5.96
N ARG A 161 2.16 -11.89 -5.54
CA ARG A 161 2.79 -10.73 -6.19
C ARG A 161 1.86 -9.51 -6.26
N ILE A 162 1.32 -9.11 -5.13
CA ILE A 162 0.40 -7.98 -4.98
C ILE A 162 1.09 -6.86 -4.20
N LEU A 163 1.07 -5.65 -4.74
CA LEU A 163 1.60 -4.45 -4.11
C LEU A 163 0.48 -3.41 -3.93
N PHE A 164 0.27 -2.97 -2.71
CA PHE A 164 -0.52 -1.78 -2.39
C PHE A 164 0.43 -0.61 -2.27
N SER A 165 0.46 0.26 -3.26
CA SER A 165 1.46 1.34 -3.37
C SER A 165 1.02 2.65 -2.73
N GLY A 166 -0.23 2.78 -2.29
CA GLY A 166 -0.76 4.07 -1.86
C GLY A 166 -0.47 5.13 -2.92
N ASP A 167 0.01 6.27 -2.48
CA ASP A 167 0.35 7.40 -3.34
C ASP A 167 1.84 7.46 -3.72
N SER A 168 2.53 6.32 -3.69
CA SER A 168 3.91 6.25 -4.20
C SER A 168 3.95 6.09 -5.71
N LEU A 169 3.21 5.13 -6.28
CA LEU A 169 3.24 4.78 -7.70
C LEU A 169 1.82 4.57 -8.23
N PHE A 170 1.50 5.25 -9.32
CA PHE A 170 0.23 5.15 -10.05
C PHE A 170 0.45 4.62 -11.47
N ALA A 171 -0.62 4.29 -12.16
CA ALA A 171 -0.59 3.98 -13.58
C ALA A 171 -0.18 5.20 -14.39
N GLY A 172 1.05 5.18 -14.93
CA GLY A 172 1.63 6.27 -15.72
C GLY A 172 1.96 7.55 -14.94
N ALA A 173 1.96 7.52 -13.60
CA ALA A 173 2.23 8.67 -12.75
C ALA A 173 2.86 8.25 -11.41
N ILE A 174 3.22 9.25 -10.60
CA ILE A 174 3.63 9.10 -9.20
C ILE A 174 2.83 10.05 -8.32
N GLY A 175 2.87 9.85 -7.00
CA GLY A 175 2.30 10.78 -6.04
C GLY A 175 2.93 12.17 -6.14
N ARG A 176 2.13 13.20 -5.89
CA ARG A 176 2.64 14.57 -5.84
C ARG A 176 3.59 14.75 -4.65
N THR A 177 4.54 15.65 -4.81
CA THR A 177 5.59 15.91 -3.80
C THR A 177 5.74 17.39 -3.45
N ASP A 178 4.82 18.23 -3.93
CA ASP A 178 4.84 19.70 -3.81
C ASP A 178 4.05 20.22 -2.61
N HIS A 179 3.77 19.38 -1.62
CA HIS A 179 3.08 19.73 -0.38
C HIS A 179 4.00 19.53 0.85
N PRO A 180 3.61 20.00 2.04
CA PRO A 180 4.42 19.82 3.25
C PRO A 180 4.73 18.35 3.53
N GLY A 181 6.02 18.02 3.63
CA GLY A 181 6.47 16.64 3.81
C GLY A 181 6.81 15.89 2.53
N GLY A 182 6.50 16.48 1.35
CA GLY A 182 6.86 15.93 0.04
C GLY A 182 8.34 16.12 -0.29
N ASP A 183 8.90 15.14 -1.05
CA ASP A 183 10.28 15.12 -1.55
C ASP A 183 10.33 14.27 -2.82
N TYR A 184 10.54 14.92 -3.96
CA TYR A 184 10.54 14.27 -5.27
C TYR A 184 11.67 13.26 -5.44
N ASP A 185 12.89 13.63 -5.03
CA ASP A 185 14.07 12.78 -5.20
C ASP A 185 13.97 11.53 -4.30
N ALA A 186 13.44 11.70 -3.09
CA ALA A 186 13.18 10.59 -2.19
C ALA A 186 12.14 9.61 -2.77
N LEU A 187 11.06 10.12 -3.38
CA LEU A 187 10.02 9.30 -3.97
C LEU A 187 10.55 8.50 -5.17
N ILE A 188 11.22 9.18 -6.10
CA ILE A 188 11.84 8.53 -7.27
C ILE A 188 12.85 7.47 -6.83
N SER A 189 13.73 7.81 -5.89
CA SER A 189 14.69 6.85 -5.33
C SER A 189 13.99 5.64 -4.70
N SER A 190 12.91 5.86 -3.95
CA SER A 190 12.13 4.78 -3.34
C SER A 190 11.54 3.83 -4.38
N ILE A 191 10.95 4.38 -5.44
CA ILE A 191 10.35 3.58 -6.52
C ILE A 191 11.43 2.77 -7.26
N LEU A 192 12.51 3.44 -7.71
CA LEU A 192 13.55 2.81 -8.51
C LEU A 192 14.34 1.75 -7.73
N THR A 193 14.61 1.99 -6.45
CA THR A 193 15.49 1.11 -5.66
C THR A 193 14.77 0.07 -4.82
N LYS A 194 13.48 0.28 -4.52
CA LYS A 194 12.72 -0.63 -3.65
C LYS A 194 11.53 -1.29 -4.33
N LEU A 195 10.79 -0.58 -5.19
CA LEU A 195 9.58 -1.13 -5.80
C LEU A 195 9.87 -1.86 -7.12
N LEU A 196 10.55 -1.24 -8.08
CA LEU A 196 10.83 -1.90 -9.37
C LEU A 196 11.60 -3.22 -9.23
N PRO A 197 12.60 -3.36 -8.31
CA PRO A 197 13.29 -4.63 -8.10
C PRO A 197 12.43 -5.78 -7.56
N LEU A 198 11.22 -5.49 -7.05
CA LEU A 198 10.29 -6.55 -6.63
C LEU A 198 9.83 -7.40 -7.82
N ASP A 199 9.80 -6.82 -9.02
CA ASP A 199 9.39 -7.55 -10.21
C ASP A 199 10.40 -8.63 -10.61
N ASP A 200 11.69 -8.41 -10.36
CA ASP A 200 12.77 -9.36 -10.61
C ASP A 200 12.95 -10.39 -9.49
N SER A 201 12.25 -10.24 -8.36
CA SER A 201 12.41 -11.11 -7.20
C SER A 201 11.83 -12.51 -7.46
N PRO A 202 12.56 -13.60 -7.10
CA PRO A 202 12.08 -14.96 -7.30
C PRO A 202 10.85 -15.25 -6.45
N MET A 203 9.95 -16.09 -6.99
CA MET A 203 8.79 -16.59 -6.25
C MET A 203 9.23 -17.48 -5.08
N PRO A 204 8.52 -17.45 -3.92
CA PRO A 204 8.75 -18.39 -2.83
C PRO A 204 8.67 -19.85 -3.35
N GLY A 205 9.68 -20.66 -3.05
CA GLY A 205 9.75 -22.07 -3.50
C GLY A 205 10.30 -22.31 -4.90
N SER A 206 10.71 -21.27 -5.64
CA SER A 206 11.56 -21.46 -6.82
C SER A 206 13.01 -21.66 -6.34
N SER A 207 13.44 -22.92 -6.16
CA SER A 207 14.85 -23.23 -5.96
C SER A 207 15.62 -22.78 -7.21
N SER A 208 16.61 -21.91 -7.02
CA SER A 208 17.66 -21.73 -8.03
C SER A 208 18.45 -23.03 -8.07
N ASP A 209 18.16 -23.90 -9.03
CA ASP A 209 18.98 -25.07 -9.31
C ASP A 209 20.35 -24.59 -9.82
N SER A 210 21.24 -24.33 -8.85
CA SER A 210 22.66 -24.11 -9.08
C SER A 210 23.45 -25.42 -9.00
N ASP A 211 22.90 -26.54 -9.53
CA ASP A 211 23.63 -27.77 -9.79
C ASP A 211 23.57 -28.08 -11.29
N MET A 212 24.36 -27.33 -12.06
CA MET A 212 24.69 -27.74 -13.42
C MET A 212 25.68 -28.89 -13.39
N ASN A 213 25.17 -30.10 -13.58
CA ASN A 213 25.98 -31.23 -14.02
C ASN A 213 26.25 -31.06 -15.54
N PRO A 214 27.50 -30.90 -16.02
CA PRO A 214 27.78 -30.71 -17.43
C PRO A 214 27.79 -32.07 -18.16
N GLY A 215 26.63 -32.52 -18.66
CA GLY A 215 26.59 -33.74 -19.44
C GLY A 215 25.22 -34.33 -19.69
N SER A 216 24.32 -33.62 -20.38
CA SER A 216 23.25 -34.28 -21.14
C SER A 216 22.71 -33.34 -22.23
N GLU A 217 22.57 -33.88 -23.41
CA GLU A 217 22.21 -33.20 -24.65
C GLU A 217 20.83 -32.52 -24.60
N ALA A 218 20.76 -31.40 -25.31
CA ALA A 218 19.61 -30.53 -25.43
C ALA A 218 18.39 -31.25 -26.03
N SER A 219 17.28 -31.32 -25.27
CA SER A 219 15.95 -31.35 -25.84
C SER A 219 15.24 -30.04 -25.51
N SER A 220 14.96 -29.28 -26.55
CA SER A 220 14.28 -27.99 -26.57
C SER A 220 12.88 -28.08 -25.99
N GLY A 221 12.72 -27.63 -24.77
CA GLY A 221 11.45 -27.51 -24.09
C GLY A 221 11.59 -26.48 -22.96
N LEU A 222 11.96 -25.23 -23.28
CA LEU A 222 11.88 -24.12 -22.35
C LEU A 222 10.40 -23.83 -22.06
N SER A 223 9.84 -24.53 -21.09
CA SER A 223 8.74 -23.98 -20.32
C SER A 223 9.33 -22.91 -19.37
N ALA A 224 9.63 -21.74 -19.92
CA ALA A 224 9.83 -20.56 -19.11
C ALA A 224 8.52 -20.36 -18.34
N LYS A 225 8.50 -20.67 -17.03
CA LYS A 225 7.43 -20.20 -16.14
C LYS A 225 7.34 -18.71 -16.38
N ARG A 226 6.24 -18.25 -17.01
CA ARG A 226 6.00 -16.83 -17.21
C ARG A 226 6.05 -16.18 -15.85
N HIS A 227 7.07 -15.37 -15.63
CA HIS A 227 7.19 -14.53 -14.46
C HIS A 227 6.03 -13.53 -14.55
N THR A 228 4.99 -13.70 -13.75
CA THR A 228 3.89 -12.73 -13.72
C THR A 228 4.39 -11.48 -13.00
N SER A 229 4.24 -10.32 -13.64
CA SER A 229 4.61 -9.05 -13.02
C SER A 229 3.86 -8.80 -11.73
N VAL A 230 4.45 -8.02 -10.82
CA VAL A 230 3.83 -7.58 -9.58
C VAL A 230 2.68 -6.66 -9.90
N LYS A 231 1.46 -7.07 -9.52
CA LYS A 231 0.26 -6.26 -9.70
C LYS A 231 0.19 -5.15 -8.67
N VAL A 232 -0.03 -3.91 -9.12
CA VAL A 232 -0.06 -2.71 -8.28
C VAL A 232 -1.49 -2.22 -8.10
N PHE A 233 -1.88 -2.03 -6.83
CA PHE A 233 -3.11 -1.37 -6.39
C PHE A 233 -2.72 0.00 -5.81
N PRO A 234 -2.82 1.08 -6.59
CA PRO A 234 -2.48 2.42 -6.13
C PRO A 234 -3.61 3.04 -5.30
N GLY A 235 -3.32 4.10 -4.56
CA GLY A 235 -4.31 4.88 -3.81
C GLY A 235 -5.36 5.55 -4.68
N HIS A 236 -4.99 5.91 -5.92
CA HIS A 236 -5.90 6.54 -6.89
C HIS A 236 -5.70 5.97 -8.30
N GLY A 237 -6.76 6.10 -9.12
CA GLY A 237 -6.73 5.71 -10.52
C GLY A 237 -6.78 4.19 -10.77
N PRO A 238 -6.46 3.72 -11.98
CA PRO A 238 -6.52 2.29 -12.32
C PRO A 238 -5.37 1.49 -11.70
N CYS A 239 -5.59 0.17 -11.53
CA CYS A 239 -4.51 -0.76 -11.22
C CYS A 239 -3.54 -0.87 -12.40
N THR A 240 -2.29 -1.24 -12.08
CA THR A 240 -1.22 -1.43 -13.05
C THR A 240 -0.32 -2.60 -12.64
N ASP A 241 0.88 -2.70 -13.20
CA ASP A 241 1.92 -3.63 -12.79
C ASP A 241 3.32 -3.01 -12.89
N LEU A 242 4.29 -3.53 -12.12
CA LEU A 242 5.62 -2.94 -12.04
C LEU A 242 6.39 -3.01 -13.36
N ALA A 243 6.21 -4.07 -14.17
CA ALA A 243 6.88 -4.17 -15.48
C ALA A 243 6.40 -3.05 -16.44
N THR A 244 5.07 -2.82 -16.48
CA THR A 244 4.49 -1.74 -17.27
C THR A 244 5.01 -0.38 -16.81
N GLU A 245 5.00 -0.11 -15.50
CA GLU A 245 5.44 1.18 -14.97
C GLU A 245 6.96 1.39 -15.19
N GLY A 246 7.78 0.37 -14.98
CA GLY A 246 9.22 0.46 -15.23
C GLY A 246 9.55 0.80 -16.70
N MET A 247 8.71 0.34 -17.65
CA MET A 247 8.92 0.60 -19.08
C MET A 247 8.30 1.90 -19.58
N THR A 248 7.16 2.31 -19.04
CA THR A 248 6.33 3.34 -19.70
C THR A 248 6.01 4.55 -18.83
N ASN A 249 6.21 4.47 -17.51
CA ASN A 249 5.92 5.61 -16.62
C ASN A 249 6.89 6.76 -16.92
N PRO A 250 6.41 7.93 -17.33
CA PRO A 250 7.28 9.04 -17.77
C PRO A 250 8.17 9.58 -16.65
N PHE A 251 7.76 9.43 -15.39
CA PHE A 251 8.54 9.88 -14.22
C PHE A 251 9.73 8.95 -13.90
N LEU A 252 9.71 7.72 -14.41
CA LEU A 252 10.73 6.70 -14.13
C LEU A 252 11.69 6.51 -15.33
N GLN A 253 11.45 7.20 -16.44
CA GLN A 253 12.34 7.15 -17.60
C GLN A 253 13.53 8.09 -17.38
N PRO A 254 14.74 7.73 -17.86
CA PRO A 254 15.86 8.65 -17.86
C PRO A 254 15.45 9.91 -18.63
N PHE A 255 15.75 11.09 -18.09
CA PHE A 255 15.58 12.33 -18.82
C PHE A 255 16.36 12.22 -20.13
N ASN A 256 15.68 12.34 -21.27
CA ASN A 256 16.37 12.62 -22.51
C ASN A 256 17.02 13.99 -22.31
N GLU A 257 18.33 14.02 -22.12
CA GLU A 257 19.07 15.26 -22.17
C GLU A 257 18.73 15.92 -23.52
N PRO A 258 18.38 17.23 -23.54
CA PRO A 258 18.20 17.90 -24.83
C PRO A 258 19.49 17.68 -25.64
N TYR A 259 19.34 17.21 -26.87
CA TYR A 259 20.45 17.13 -27.80
C TYR A 259 21.08 18.53 -27.83
N ASP A 260 22.33 18.63 -27.38
CA ASP A 260 23.16 19.80 -27.64
C ASP A 260 23.38 19.86 -29.15
N ASP A 261 22.69 20.79 -29.83
CA ASP A 261 22.92 21.12 -31.24
C ASP A 261 24.21 21.96 -31.40
#